data_105ebd4fa6e08d8a4541c343e0c106d0
#
_entry.id   105ebd4fa6e08d8a4541c343e0c106d0
#
_cell.length_a   1.000
_cell.length_b   1.000
_cell.length_c   1.000
_cell.angle_alpha   90.00
_cell.angle_beta   90.00
_cell.angle_gamma   90.00
#
_symmetry.space_group_name_H-M   'P 1'
#
loop_
_entity.id
_entity.type
_entity.pdbx_description
1 polymer ?
#
loop_
_entity_poly.entity_id
_entity_poly.type
_entity_poly.pdbx_seq_one_letter_code
_entity_poly.pdbx_strand_id
1 'polypeptide(L)'
;MNWKKFVSLGLSLTLAGSLLAGCGGQTAGESGESGDTSSAKQVVIYSNADEEAITAMTNALNAGGYEGQYVFETFGTSELGGKLLAEGTDLEADMVTMSTFYLQSAQDQNQMFVDLTFDVNTLEEVPSYTAPITSQEGAIIVNTQLLEENNLPMPTCLKDLADPVYAGFLAVTDVQSSSTAWLLMQALVSAYGEEEAQSILHDIYVNAGDHIESSGSAP
;
A
#
# COMPACT_ATOMS: atom_id res chain seq x y z
N MET A 1 -44.63 -14.06 25.83
CA MET A 1 -45.17 -15.45 25.76
C MET A 1 -44.04 -16.31 25.18
N ASN A 2 -43.44 -17.11 26.07
CA ASN A 2 -42.59 -18.32 25.89
C ASN A 2 -41.36 -18.27 24.94
N TRP A 3 -40.29 -17.99 25.46
CA TRP A 3 -38.99 -18.60 25.80
C TRP A 3 -38.95 -20.15 25.67
N LYS A 4 -38.15 -20.70 24.76
CA LYS A 4 -37.63 -22.06 24.88
C LYS A 4 -36.10 -22.07 24.70
N LYS A 5 -35.47 -22.45 25.81
CA LYS A 5 -34.04 -22.81 25.96
C LYS A 5 -33.75 -24.07 25.16
N PHE A 6 -32.61 -24.10 24.46
CA PHE A 6 -31.98 -25.37 24.11
C PHE A 6 -30.55 -25.38 24.66
N VAL A 7 -30.38 -26.31 25.61
CA VAL A 7 -29.13 -26.79 26.14
C VAL A 7 -28.72 -28.00 25.29
N SER A 8 -27.50 -28.08 24.83
CA SER A 8 -26.83 -29.31 24.38
C SER A 8 -25.34 -29.13 24.65
N LEU A 9 -24.92 -29.75 25.66
CA LEU A 9 -24.24 -31.01 25.94
C LEU A 9 -22.95 -31.18 25.13
N GLY A 10 -21.85 -31.16 25.88
CA GLY A 10 -20.48 -31.36 25.43
C GLY A 10 -20.20 -32.79 24.90
N LEU A 11 -19.18 -32.84 24.08
CA LEU A 11 -18.51 -34.11 23.77
C LEU A 11 -17.00 -33.86 23.78
N SER A 12 -16.38 -34.18 24.91
CA SER A 12 -14.95 -34.33 25.09
C SER A 12 -14.49 -35.62 24.45
N LEU A 13 -13.58 -35.56 23.49
CA LEU A 13 -12.87 -36.74 23.01
C LEU A 13 -11.37 -36.61 23.32
N THR A 14 -10.97 -37.25 24.37
CA THR A 14 -9.60 -37.56 24.76
C THR A 14 -9.09 -38.71 23.88
N LEU A 15 -7.98 -38.49 23.14
CA LEU A 15 -7.19 -39.59 22.59
C LEU A 15 -5.79 -39.58 23.21
N ALA A 16 -5.56 -40.59 24.00
CA ALA A 16 -4.28 -40.92 24.64
C ALA A 16 -3.38 -41.71 23.70
N GLY A 17 -2.12 -41.35 23.67
CA GLY A 17 -0.95 -42.20 23.77
C GLY A 17 -0.65 -43.28 22.72
N SER A 18 0.52 -43.15 22.11
CA SER A 18 1.40 -44.30 21.87
C SER A 18 2.85 -43.87 21.74
N LEU A 19 3.60 -44.12 22.81
CA LEU A 19 5.05 -44.20 22.84
C LEU A 19 5.48 -45.49 22.13
N LEU A 20 6.34 -45.41 21.14
CA LEU A 20 7.15 -46.55 20.73
C LEU A 20 8.63 -46.16 20.80
N ALA A 21 9.26 -46.67 21.84
CA ALA A 21 10.71 -46.71 21.94
C ALA A 21 11.24 -47.79 21.03
N GLY A 22 12.20 -47.46 20.19
CA GLY A 22 13.00 -48.40 19.41
C GLY A 22 14.48 -48.09 19.62
N CYS A 23 15.09 -48.92 20.45
CA CYS A 23 16.53 -48.93 20.73
C CYS A 23 17.26 -49.80 19.70
N GLY A 24 18.44 -49.40 19.25
CA GLY A 24 19.43 -50.34 18.74
C GLY A 24 20.27 -49.88 17.57
N GLY A 25 21.58 -49.71 17.80
CA GLY A 25 22.59 -49.79 16.76
C GLY A 25 23.64 -48.69 16.71
N GLN A 26 24.68 -48.86 17.47
CA GLN A 26 25.90 -48.05 17.48
C GLN A 26 26.74 -48.37 16.23
N THR A 27 27.14 -47.36 15.45
CA THR A 27 28.44 -47.31 14.77
C THR A 27 28.92 -45.86 14.74
N ALA A 28 30.17 -45.70 15.16
CA ALA A 28 30.89 -44.45 15.24
C ALA A 28 31.30 -43.96 13.83
N GLY A 29 31.27 -42.64 13.65
CA GLY A 29 31.95 -42.00 12.50
C GLY A 29 31.41 -40.61 12.19
N GLU A 30 32.28 -39.64 12.41
CA GLU A 30 32.34 -38.30 11.84
C GLU A 30 31.42 -37.21 12.43
N SER A 31 32.10 -36.31 13.10
CA SER A 31 31.67 -34.98 13.49
C SER A 31 31.27 -34.16 12.27
N GLY A 32 29.99 -34.11 11.99
CA GLY A 32 29.36 -33.10 11.17
C GLY A 32 28.86 -32.02 12.10
N GLU A 33 29.49 -30.87 12.04
CA GLU A 33 29.08 -29.61 12.68
C GLU A 33 27.68 -29.29 12.15
N SER A 34 26.66 -29.62 12.92
CA SER A 34 25.31 -29.13 12.71
C SER A 34 25.36 -27.63 12.97
N GLY A 35 25.61 -26.87 11.93
CA GLY A 35 25.34 -25.44 11.94
C GLY A 35 23.87 -25.26 12.31
N ASP A 36 23.66 -24.76 13.52
CA ASP A 36 22.39 -24.22 13.98
C ASP A 36 22.09 -23.01 13.08
N THR A 37 21.45 -23.25 11.93
CA THR A 37 20.81 -22.18 11.17
C THR A 37 19.59 -21.76 11.98
N SER A 38 19.82 -20.91 12.99
CA SER A 38 18.76 -20.05 13.47
C SER A 38 18.25 -19.32 12.25
N SER A 39 17.06 -19.64 11.79
CA SER A 39 16.39 -18.86 10.74
C SER A 39 16.29 -17.44 11.26
N ALA A 40 17.16 -16.56 10.79
CA ALA A 40 17.07 -15.15 11.12
C ALA A 40 15.64 -14.71 10.77
N LYS A 41 14.97 -14.07 11.73
CA LYS A 41 13.62 -13.51 11.49
C LYS A 41 13.72 -12.61 10.28
N GLN A 42 12.90 -12.87 9.25
CA GLN A 42 12.82 -12.00 8.09
C GLN A 42 12.21 -10.64 8.49
N VAL A 43 12.66 -9.58 7.82
CA VAL A 43 12.03 -8.26 7.93
C VAL A 43 10.71 -8.29 7.17
N VAL A 44 9.61 -8.00 7.84
CA VAL A 44 8.28 -7.91 7.23
C VAL A 44 8.04 -6.48 6.75
N ILE A 45 7.77 -6.33 5.45
CA ILE A 45 7.56 -5.03 4.79
C ILE A 45 6.12 -4.98 4.28
N TYR A 46 5.30 -4.12 4.86
CA TYR A 46 3.95 -3.85 4.35
C TYR A 46 4.01 -2.78 3.27
N SER A 47 3.31 -2.99 2.17
CA SER A 47 3.35 -2.09 1.02
C SER A 47 2.00 -1.95 0.33
N ASN A 48 1.69 -0.75 -0.16
CA ASN A 48 0.58 -0.52 -1.08
C ASN A 48 1.04 -0.32 -2.53
N ALA A 49 2.30 -0.63 -2.82
CA ALA A 49 2.86 -0.51 -4.15
C ALA A 49 2.30 -1.59 -5.10
N ASP A 50 2.25 -1.27 -6.38
CA ASP A 50 1.90 -2.20 -7.44
C ASP A 50 2.99 -3.27 -7.67
N GLU A 51 2.69 -4.27 -8.50
CA GLU A 51 3.59 -5.40 -8.76
C GLU A 51 4.92 -4.96 -9.39
N GLU A 52 4.91 -3.93 -10.25
CA GLU A 52 6.14 -3.42 -10.87
C GLU A 52 7.06 -2.78 -9.85
N ALA A 53 6.51 -1.94 -8.96
CA ALA A 53 7.28 -1.30 -7.90
C ALA A 53 7.79 -2.32 -6.86
N ILE A 54 6.98 -3.32 -6.49
CA ILE A 54 7.42 -4.42 -5.62
C ILE A 54 8.57 -5.19 -6.27
N THR A 55 8.47 -5.49 -7.57
CA THR A 55 9.54 -6.16 -8.32
C THR A 55 10.82 -5.32 -8.33
N ALA A 56 10.71 -4.01 -8.55
CA ALA A 56 11.87 -3.11 -8.55
C ALA A 56 12.55 -3.05 -7.17
N MET A 57 11.78 -2.91 -6.09
CA MET A 57 12.29 -2.94 -4.72
C MET A 57 12.94 -4.28 -4.37
N THR A 58 12.31 -5.39 -4.75
CA THR A 58 12.86 -6.74 -4.57
C THR A 58 14.20 -6.88 -5.27
N ASN A 59 14.31 -6.46 -6.53
CA ASN A 59 15.56 -6.50 -7.28
C ASN A 59 16.65 -5.65 -6.63
N ALA A 60 16.30 -4.46 -6.14
CA ALA A 60 17.23 -3.58 -5.45
C ALA A 60 17.75 -4.20 -4.13
N LEU A 61 16.86 -4.76 -3.32
CA LEU A 61 17.23 -5.43 -2.07
C LEU A 61 18.09 -6.67 -2.32
N ASN A 62 17.75 -7.50 -3.31
CA ASN A 62 18.55 -8.67 -3.67
C ASN A 62 19.93 -8.27 -4.18
N ALA A 63 20.03 -7.24 -5.01
CA ALA A 63 21.31 -6.69 -5.47
C ALA A 63 22.15 -6.11 -4.32
N GLY A 64 21.49 -5.60 -3.27
CA GLY A 64 22.10 -5.13 -2.02
C GLY A 64 22.56 -6.27 -1.09
N GLY A 65 22.30 -7.54 -1.41
CA GLY A 65 22.71 -8.71 -0.62
C GLY A 65 21.70 -9.11 0.47
N TYR A 66 20.45 -8.67 0.38
CA TYR A 66 19.39 -8.96 1.36
C TYR A 66 18.44 -10.09 0.92
N GLU A 67 18.78 -10.84 -0.13
CA GLU A 67 17.96 -11.97 -0.61
C GLU A 67 17.64 -12.95 0.52
N GLY A 68 16.35 -13.29 0.66
CA GLY A 68 15.85 -14.20 1.68
C GLY A 68 15.76 -13.60 3.11
N GLN A 69 16.14 -12.34 3.31
CA GLN A 69 16.12 -11.69 4.63
C GLN A 69 14.86 -10.85 4.86
N TYR A 70 13.98 -10.73 3.89
CA TYR A 70 12.76 -9.92 3.97
C TYR A 70 11.59 -10.62 3.26
N VAL A 71 10.39 -10.13 3.55
CA VAL A 71 9.14 -10.51 2.86
C VAL A 71 8.29 -9.27 2.67
N PHE A 72 7.69 -9.13 1.48
CA PHE A 72 6.67 -8.12 1.23
C PHE A 72 5.28 -8.72 1.44
N GLU A 73 4.42 -7.97 2.13
CA GLU A 73 2.97 -8.17 2.17
C GLU A 73 2.30 -6.95 1.55
N THR A 74 1.43 -7.17 0.55
CA THR A 74 0.83 -6.09 -0.23
C THR A 74 -0.64 -5.91 0.12
N PHE A 75 -1.08 -4.66 0.19
CA PHE A 75 -2.41 -4.24 0.59
C PHE A 75 -2.91 -3.12 -0.33
N GLY A 76 -4.21 -2.95 -0.42
CA GLY A 76 -4.78 -1.72 -0.99
C GLY A 76 -4.44 -0.49 -0.13
N THR A 77 -4.38 0.70 -0.75
CA THR A 77 -3.99 1.94 -0.05
C THR A 77 -4.86 2.22 1.17
N SER A 78 -6.18 2.15 1.02
CA SER A 78 -7.13 2.39 2.12
C SER A 78 -7.06 1.32 3.20
N GLU A 79 -6.81 0.08 2.82
CA GLU A 79 -6.66 -1.05 3.73
C GLU A 79 -5.41 -0.88 4.60
N LEU A 80 -4.24 -0.62 3.97
CA LEU A 80 -3.00 -0.40 4.70
C LEU A 80 -3.08 0.83 5.60
N GLY A 81 -3.61 1.95 5.08
CA GLY A 81 -3.81 3.16 5.87
C GLY A 81 -4.72 2.93 7.08
N GLY A 82 -5.84 2.21 6.90
CA GLY A 82 -6.73 1.81 7.99
C GLY A 82 -6.06 0.90 9.01
N LYS A 83 -5.25 -0.06 8.55
CA LYS A 83 -4.48 -0.97 9.40
C LYS A 83 -3.46 -0.23 10.27
N LEU A 84 -2.71 0.73 9.69
CA LEU A 84 -1.78 1.59 10.46
C LEU A 84 -2.48 2.36 11.57
N LEU A 85 -3.65 2.94 11.29
CA LEU A 85 -4.41 3.70 12.28
C LEU A 85 -5.02 2.80 13.37
N ALA A 86 -5.46 1.60 13.03
CA ALA A 86 -6.13 0.69 13.95
C ALA A 86 -5.16 -0.08 14.87
N GLU A 87 -4.04 -0.53 14.34
CA GLU A 87 -3.09 -1.40 15.04
C GLU A 87 -1.94 -0.62 15.69
N GLY A 88 -1.53 0.52 15.12
CA GLY A 88 -0.49 1.36 15.67
C GLY A 88 0.80 0.58 15.93
N THR A 89 1.30 0.62 17.16
CA THR A 89 2.54 -0.08 17.57
C THR A 89 2.40 -1.60 17.65
N ASP A 90 1.20 -2.15 17.55
CA ASP A 90 0.95 -3.59 17.52
C ASP A 90 1.00 -4.17 16.09
N LEU A 91 1.28 -3.33 15.10
CA LEU A 91 1.45 -3.75 13.70
C LEU A 91 2.54 -4.82 13.58
N GLU A 92 2.25 -5.90 12.87
CA GLU A 92 3.21 -7.01 12.70
C GLU A 92 4.34 -6.72 11.69
N ALA A 93 4.30 -5.57 10.98
CA ALA A 93 5.35 -5.15 10.07
C ALA A 93 6.53 -4.51 10.80
N ASP A 94 7.74 -4.80 10.31
CA ASP A 94 8.96 -4.10 10.72
C ASP A 94 9.19 -2.81 9.92
N MET A 95 8.66 -2.73 8.69
CA MET A 95 8.73 -1.57 7.79
C MET A 95 7.42 -1.39 7.00
N VAL A 96 7.15 -0.15 6.62
CA VAL A 96 5.99 0.18 5.77
C VAL A 96 6.44 1.04 4.59
N THR A 97 5.97 0.72 3.37
CA THR A 97 6.14 1.57 2.20
C THR A 97 4.79 2.05 1.69
N MET A 98 4.53 3.35 1.80
CA MET A 98 3.35 4.01 1.24
C MET A 98 3.55 5.53 1.21
N SER A 99 2.54 6.26 0.75
CA SER A 99 2.57 7.73 0.72
C SER A 99 2.82 8.33 2.11
N THR A 100 3.72 9.30 2.17
CA THR A 100 4.07 10.04 3.39
C THR A 100 2.85 10.61 4.11
N PHE A 101 1.81 10.99 3.38
CA PHE A 101 0.55 11.48 3.95
C PHE A 101 -0.08 10.48 4.95
N TYR A 102 -0.15 9.20 4.58
CA TYR A 102 -0.69 8.16 5.47
C TYR A 102 0.25 7.84 6.62
N LEU A 103 1.56 7.81 6.34
CA LEU A 103 2.57 7.59 7.39
C LEU A 103 2.52 8.70 8.44
N GLN A 104 2.40 9.95 8.02
CA GLN A 104 2.29 11.10 8.92
C GLN A 104 1.01 11.04 9.75
N SER A 105 -0.13 10.72 9.14
CA SER A 105 -1.39 10.54 9.87
C SER A 105 -1.31 9.44 10.93
N ALA A 106 -0.65 8.32 10.60
CA ALA A 106 -0.44 7.23 11.55
C ALA A 106 0.53 7.63 12.68
N GLN A 107 1.58 8.36 12.36
CA GLN A 107 2.53 8.87 13.36
C GLN A 107 1.86 9.86 14.33
N ASP A 108 1.08 10.80 13.80
CA ASP A 108 0.38 11.79 14.61
C ASP A 108 -0.60 11.14 15.60
N GLN A 109 -1.27 10.07 15.17
CA GLN A 109 -2.25 9.36 15.99
C GLN A 109 -1.60 8.37 16.97
N ASN A 110 -0.64 7.58 16.53
CA ASN A 110 -0.16 6.39 17.24
C ASN A 110 1.30 6.48 17.70
N GLN A 111 2.08 7.47 17.21
CA GLN A 111 3.51 7.60 17.50
C GLN A 111 4.28 6.28 17.29
N MET A 112 3.97 5.59 16.18
CA MET A 112 4.39 4.21 15.95
C MET A 112 5.74 4.05 15.24
N PHE A 113 6.21 5.09 14.57
CA PHE A 113 7.48 5.05 13.85
C PHE A 113 8.62 5.61 14.70
N VAL A 114 9.80 5.07 14.52
CA VAL A 114 11.04 5.51 15.17
C VAL A 114 11.92 6.30 14.19
N ASP A 115 12.68 7.24 14.71
CA ASP A 115 13.63 8.00 13.90
C ASP A 115 14.68 7.08 13.26
N LEU A 116 15.02 7.37 12.01
CA LEU A 116 16.10 6.69 11.32
C LEU A 116 17.45 7.03 11.99
N THR A 117 18.34 6.05 12.03
CA THR A 117 19.68 6.20 12.62
C THR A 117 20.74 6.58 11.60
N PHE A 118 20.34 6.90 10.38
CA PHE A 118 21.21 7.29 9.28
C PHE A 118 20.63 8.50 8.54
N ASP A 119 21.49 9.27 7.89
CA ASP A 119 21.07 10.41 7.11
C ASP A 119 20.51 9.97 5.75
N VAL A 120 19.40 10.59 5.36
CA VAL A 120 18.78 10.41 4.04
C VAL A 120 18.99 11.67 3.23
N ASN A 121 19.53 11.52 2.02
CA ASN A 121 19.71 12.65 1.10
C ASN A 121 18.43 12.84 0.28
N THR A 122 17.68 13.89 0.57
CA THR A 122 16.37 14.18 -0.05
C THR A 122 16.39 15.56 -0.72
N LEU A 123 15.48 15.75 -1.68
CA LEU A 123 15.30 17.04 -2.36
C LEU A 123 14.57 18.06 -1.50
N GLU A 124 13.73 17.57 -0.58
CA GLU A 124 12.94 18.37 0.35
C GLU A 124 13.11 17.83 1.77
N GLU A 125 12.75 18.64 2.75
CA GLU A 125 12.74 18.21 4.15
C GLU A 125 11.66 17.14 4.38
N VAL A 126 12.03 16.04 4.98
CA VAL A 126 11.13 14.90 5.26
C VAL A 126 11.17 14.56 6.75
N PRO A 127 10.10 13.91 7.29
CA PRO A 127 10.11 13.44 8.67
C PRO A 127 11.29 12.49 8.96
N SER A 128 11.85 12.60 10.14
CA SER A 128 13.06 11.84 10.58
C SER A 128 12.90 10.32 10.57
N TYR A 129 11.66 9.83 10.58
CA TYR A 129 11.32 8.41 10.51
C TYR A 129 11.08 7.91 9.07
N THR A 130 11.31 8.72 8.03
CA THR A 130 11.05 8.34 6.63
C THR A 130 12.31 8.38 5.78
N ALA A 131 12.41 7.41 4.85
CA ALA A 131 13.38 7.39 3.77
C ALA A 131 12.62 7.36 2.43
N PRO A 132 12.47 8.49 1.72
CA PRO A 132 11.75 8.52 0.44
C PRO A 132 12.43 7.63 -0.60
N ILE A 133 11.63 6.80 -1.27
CA ILE A 133 12.06 5.93 -2.36
C ILE A 133 11.77 6.61 -3.71
N THR A 134 10.63 7.32 -3.79
CA THR A 134 10.16 8.02 -4.98
C THR A 134 9.59 9.38 -4.61
N SER A 135 9.57 10.30 -5.55
CA SER A 135 8.73 11.49 -5.48
C SER A 135 7.63 11.41 -6.55
N GLN A 136 6.45 11.94 -6.26
CA GLN A 136 5.31 11.92 -7.17
C GLN A 136 4.94 13.34 -7.56
N GLU A 137 4.71 13.52 -8.87
CA GLU A 137 4.14 14.76 -9.41
C GLU A 137 2.83 14.43 -10.13
N GLY A 138 1.80 15.24 -9.89
CA GLY A 138 0.56 15.16 -10.67
C GLY A 138 0.76 15.72 -12.06
N ALA A 139 0.28 15.02 -13.09
CA ALA A 139 0.33 15.47 -14.47
C ALA A 139 -0.97 15.19 -15.20
N ILE A 140 -1.28 16.04 -16.21
CA ILE A 140 -2.32 15.75 -17.19
C ILE A 140 -1.62 15.18 -18.43
N ILE A 141 -1.94 13.93 -18.77
CA ILE A 141 -1.48 13.27 -19.98
C ILE A 141 -2.56 13.45 -21.05
N VAL A 142 -2.19 14.00 -22.20
CA VAL A 142 -3.13 14.30 -23.27
C VAL A 142 -2.81 13.48 -24.51
N ASN A 143 -3.79 12.69 -24.98
CA ASN A 143 -3.72 12.06 -26.29
C ASN A 143 -4.13 13.06 -27.36
N THR A 144 -3.14 13.71 -27.99
CA THR A 144 -3.38 14.77 -28.98
C THR A 144 -4.09 14.28 -30.23
N GLN A 145 -3.89 13.00 -30.61
CA GLN A 145 -4.59 12.42 -31.76
C GLN A 145 -6.10 12.31 -31.49
N LEU A 146 -6.50 11.86 -30.31
CA LEU A 146 -7.92 11.80 -29.92
C LEU A 146 -8.56 13.19 -29.86
N LEU A 147 -7.82 14.21 -29.38
CA LEU A 147 -8.33 15.57 -29.40
C LEU A 147 -8.61 16.05 -30.84
N GLU A 148 -7.68 15.82 -31.78
CA GLU A 148 -7.83 16.20 -33.17
C GLU A 148 -8.98 15.46 -33.87
N GLU A 149 -9.06 14.13 -33.68
CA GLU A 149 -10.11 13.31 -34.29
C GLU A 149 -11.52 13.66 -33.82
N ASN A 150 -11.66 14.13 -32.56
CA ASN A 150 -12.95 14.49 -31.96
C ASN A 150 -13.19 16.01 -31.91
N ASN A 151 -12.30 16.83 -32.47
CA ASN A 151 -12.35 18.29 -32.42
C ASN A 151 -12.48 18.85 -30.99
N LEU A 152 -11.79 18.24 -30.04
CA LEU A 152 -11.76 18.67 -28.66
C LEU A 152 -10.72 19.76 -28.43
N PRO A 153 -11.00 20.77 -27.60
CA PRO A 153 -10.00 21.77 -27.24
C PRO A 153 -8.86 21.15 -26.43
N MET A 154 -7.67 21.75 -26.49
CA MET A 154 -6.54 21.36 -25.63
C MET A 154 -6.79 21.88 -24.21
N PRO A 155 -6.86 21.02 -23.18
CA PRO A 155 -6.96 21.49 -21.80
C PRO A 155 -5.66 22.17 -21.37
N THR A 156 -5.77 23.26 -20.63
CA THR A 156 -4.63 24.07 -20.15
C THR A 156 -4.46 24.01 -18.64
N CYS A 157 -5.49 23.58 -17.93
CA CYS A 157 -5.48 23.38 -16.49
C CYS A 157 -6.49 22.30 -16.09
N LEU A 158 -6.41 21.87 -14.81
CA LEU A 158 -7.31 20.83 -14.26
C LEU A 158 -8.79 21.23 -14.35
N LYS A 159 -9.11 22.53 -14.19
CA LYS A 159 -10.48 23.03 -14.25
C LYS A 159 -11.12 22.85 -15.61
N ASP A 160 -10.33 22.92 -16.69
CA ASP A 160 -10.85 22.73 -18.04
C ASP A 160 -11.46 21.34 -18.24
N LEU A 161 -10.94 20.33 -17.50
CA LEU A 161 -11.43 18.95 -17.57
C LEU A 161 -12.85 18.78 -17.00
N ALA A 162 -13.35 19.75 -16.26
CA ALA A 162 -14.73 19.79 -15.79
C ALA A 162 -15.74 20.18 -16.88
N ASP A 163 -15.26 20.70 -18.04
CA ASP A 163 -16.15 21.06 -19.15
C ASP A 163 -16.80 19.78 -19.74
N PRO A 164 -18.14 19.75 -19.91
CA PRO A 164 -18.85 18.61 -20.50
C PRO A 164 -18.37 18.20 -21.90
N VAL A 165 -17.59 19.05 -22.60
CA VAL A 165 -16.98 18.70 -23.90
C VAL A 165 -16.07 17.48 -23.81
N TYR A 166 -15.51 17.21 -22.62
CA TYR A 166 -14.64 16.06 -22.37
C TYR A 166 -15.37 14.81 -21.87
N ALA A 167 -16.70 14.81 -21.82
CA ALA A 167 -17.47 13.67 -21.32
C ALA A 167 -17.16 12.40 -22.13
N GLY A 168 -16.72 11.34 -21.46
CA GLY A 168 -16.30 10.07 -22.04
C GLY A 168 -14.89 10.05 -22.63
N PHE A 169 -14.12 11.13 -22.46
CA PHE A 169 -12.74 11.25 -22.94
C PHE A 169 -11.73 11.39 -21.81
N LEU A 170 -12.16 11.30 -20.57
CA LEU A 170 -11.29 11.36 -19.39
C LEU A 170 -11.11 9.98 -18.79
N ALA A 171 -9.87 9.67 -18.36
CA ALA A 171 -9.57 8.60 -17.44
C ALA A 171 -9.00 9.22 -16.16
N VAL A 172 -9.53 8.83 -15.01
CA VAL A 172 -9.12 9.35 -13.70
C VAL A 172 -8.95 8.20 -12.71
N THR A 173 -8.08 8.40 -11.72
CA THR A 173 -7.92 7.43 -10.62
C THR A 173 -8.96 7.68 -9.54
N ASP A 174 -9.45 6.61 -8.93
CA ASP A 174 -10.41 6.66 -7.84
C ASP A 174 -9.77 7.22 -6.56
N VAL A 175 -10.33 8.32 -6.04
CA VAL A 175 -9.84 8.99 -4.81
C VAL A 175 -9.97 8.12 -3.56
N GLN A 176 -10.81 7.08 -3.56
CA GLN A 176 -10.99 6.20 -2.41
C GLN A 176 -9.94 5.10 -2.34
N SER A 177 -9.38 4.71 -3.48
CA SER A 177 -8.44 3.60 -3.59
C SER A 177 -7.02 4.00 -3.96
N SER A 178 -6.79 5.24 -4.37
CA SER A 178 -5.51 5.70 -4.90
C SER A 178 -4.94 6.91 -4.16
N SER A 179 -3.71 6.78 -3.67
CA SER A 179 -2.97 7.92 -3.13
C SER A 179 -2.59 8.95 -4.21
N THR A 180 -2.48 8.54 -5.48
CA THR A 180 -2.23 9.44 -6.61
C THR A 180 -3.42 10.37 -6.86
N ALA A 181 -4.65 9.87 -6.71
CA ALA A 181 -5.85 10.68 -6.84
C ALA A 181 -5.96 11.79 -5.76
N TRP A 182 -5.33 11.60 -4.60
CA TRP A 182 -5.22 12.65 -3.59
C TRP A 182 -4.42 13.86 -4.06
N LEU A 183 -3.41 13.67 -4.91
CA LEU A 183 -2.65 14.80 -5.50
C LEU A 183 -3.56 15.68 -6.37
N LEU A 184 -4.47 15.07 -7.15
CA LEU A 184 -5.47 15.82 -7.92
C LEU A 184 -6.35 16.66 -7.00
N MET A 185 -6.88 16.05 -5.94
CA MET A 185 -7.73 16.75 -4.98
C MET A 185 -6.98 17.88 -4.26
N GLN A 186 -5.77 17.62 -3.78
CA GLN A 186 -4.94 18.64 -3.13
C GLN A 186 -4.61 19.80 -4.06
N ALA A 187 -4.29 19.52 -5.33
CA ALA A 187 -4.02 20.55 -6.32
C ALA A 187 -5.25 21.43 -6.57
N LEU A 188 -6.44 20.84 -6.69
CA LEU A 188 -7.68 21.58 -6.85
C LEU A 188 -8.01 22.43 -5.61
N VAL A 189 -7.91 21.87 -4.41
CA VAL A 189 -8.17 22.62 -3.15
C VAL A 189 -7.17 23.76 -2.99
N SER A 190 -5.89 23.53 -3.28
CA SER A 190 -4.86 24.57 -3.22
C SER A 190 -5.10 25.71 -4.20
N ALA A 191 -5.59 25.40 -5.40
CA ALA A 191 -5.78 26.39 -6.47
C ALA A 191 -7.10 27.16 -6.38
N TYR A 192 -8.18 26.50 -5.90
CA TYR A 192 -9.54 27.03 -5.99
C TYR A 192 -10.29 27.08 -4.64
N GLY A 193 -9.73 26.53 -3.55
CA GLY A 193 -10.42 26.35 -2.27
C GLY A 193 -11.37 25.15 -2.28
N GLU A 194 -11.85 24.74 -1.10
CA GLU A 194 -12.59 23.49 -0.93
C GLU A 194 -13.91 23.43 -1.72
N GLU A 195 -14.71 24.48 -1.67
CA GLU A 195 -16.05 24.52 -2.28
C GLU A 195 -15.97 24.40 -3.82
N GLU A 196 -15.11 25.21 -4.45
CA GLU A 196 -14.93 25.19 -5.90
C GLU A 196 -14.21 23.90 -6.36
N ALA A 197 -13.21 23.44 -5.61
CA ALA A 197 -12.50 22.19 -5.87
C ALA A 197 -13.45 20.98 -5.84
N GLN A 198 -14.38 20.93 -4.90
CA GLN A 198 -15.39 19.87 -4.84
C GLN A 198 -16.30 19.85 -6.08
N SER A 199 -16.72 21.02 -6.57
CA SER A 199 -17.52 21.13 -7.79
C SER A 199 -16.74 20.68 -9.02
N ILE A 200 -15.50 21.15 -9.16
CA ILE A 200 -14.63 20.79 -10.30
C ILE A 200 -14.36 19.28 -10.29
N LEU A 201 -14.02 18.72 -9.13
CA LEU A 201 -13.75 17.28 -8.97
C LEU A 201 -14.97 16.45 -9.34
N HIS A 202 -16.16 16.85 -8.84
CA HIS A 202 -17.42 16.18 -9.19
C HIS A 202 -17.62 16.14 -10.70
N ASP A 203 -17.47 17.27 -11.39
CA ASP A 203 -17.70 17.36 -12.84
C ASP A 203 -16.65 16.58 -13.64
N ILE A 204 -15.39 16.54 -13.20
CA ILE A 204 -14.34 15.68 -13.77
C ILE A 204 -14.76 14.21 -13.68
N TYR A 205 -15.24 13.75 -12.52
CA TYR A 205 -15.69 12.36 -12.35
C TYR A 205 -16.95 12.03 -13.14
N VAL A 206 -17.85 13.00 -13.28
CA VAL A 206 -19.02 12.87 -14.19
C VAL A 206 -18.56 12.71 -15.64
N ASN A 207 -17.59 13.50 -16.08
CA ASN A 207 -17.04 13.42 -17.43
C ASN A 207 -16.26 12.12 -17.67
N ALA A 208 -15.59 11.57 -16.65
CA ALA A 208 -14.89 10.29 -16.74
C ALA A 208 -15.85 9.09 -16.86
N GLY A 209 -17.04 9.15 -16.22
CA GLY A 209 -18.04 8.10 -16.29
C GLY A 209 -17.50 6.74 -15.81
N ASP A 210 -17.46 5.75 -16.73
CA ASP A 210 -16.97 4.40 -16.43
C ASP A 210 -15.43 4.28 -16.48
N HIS A 211 -14.69 5.36 -16.82
CA HIS A 211 -13.23 5.39 -16.89
C HIS A 211 -12.59 5.85 -15.58
N ILE A 212 -13.09 5.34 -14.46
CA ILE A 212 -12.54 5.54 -13.13
C ILE A 212 -11.77 4.28 -12.76
N GLU A 213 -10.44 4.40 -12.68
CA GLU A 213 -9.53 3.28 -12.56
C GLU A 213 -8.84 3.25 -11.18
N SER A 214 -8.41 2.08 -10.76
CA SER A 214 -7.54 1.98 -9.59
C SER A 214 -6.13 2.51 -9.92
N SER A 215 -5.36 2.86 -8.90
CA SER A 215 -3.97 3.30 -9.07
C SER A 215 -3.16 2.26 -9.87
N GLY A 216 -2.44 2.72 -10.90
CA GLY A 216 -1.58 1.87 -11.72
C GLY A 216 -2.23 1.27 -12.97
N SER A 217 -3.55 1.40 -13.13
CA SER A 217 -4.28 0.91 -14.31
C SER A 217 -4.70 2.02 -15.29
N ALA A 218 -4.38 3.28 -14.99
CA ALA A 218 -4.59 4.36 -15.94
C ALA A 218 -3.67 4.19 -17.16
N PRO A 219 -4.18 4.41 -18.40
CA PRO A 219 -3.45 4.14 -19.64
C PRO A 219 -2.20 4.99 -19.82
#